data_dccc0f48d8b5a4c06f570a89ef20ec54
#
_entry.id   dccc0f48d8b5a4c06f570a89ef20ec54
#
_cell.length_a   1.000
_cell.length_b   1.000
_cell.length_c   1.000
_cell.angle_alpha   90.00
_cell.angle_beta   90.00
_cell.angle_gamma   90.00
#
_symmetry.space_group_name_H-M   'P 1'
#
loop_
_entity.id
_entity.type
_entity.pdbx_description
1 polymer ?
#
loop_
_entity_poly.entity_id
_entity_poly.type
_entity_poly.pdbx_seq_one_letter_code
_entity_poly.pdbx_strand_id
1 'polypeptide(L)'
;FITNDVSLLTFVPFGIMILTMTGQQKLLISTIVLQTIGANLGSMFTPVGNPQNLYLASAFSVSTGTFLMRMLPLTALSLILLVAAACMLPSASVDIASQPVEEQPEPKKLAVYLALFVVCLGCVSHLI
;
A
#
# COMPACT_ATOMS: atom_id res chain seq x y z
N PHE A 1 -0.93 -11.07 6.21
CA PHE A 1 0.33 -10.31 6.12
C PHE A 1 0.39 -9.58 4.77
N ILE A 2 0.26 -8.27 4.79
CA ILE A 2 0.40 -7.45 3.57
C ILE A 2 1.87 -7.02 3.52
N THR A 3 2.63 -7.61 2.61
CA THR A 3 3.99 -7.17 2.32
C THR A 3 3.95 -5.85 1.55
N ASN A 4 5.06 -5.10 1.53
CA ASN A 4 5.16 -3.87 0.76
C ASN A 4 4.79 -4.06 -0.71
N ASP A 5 5.14 -5.20 -1.30
CA ASP A 5 4.87 -5.52 -2.71
C ASP A 5 3.37 -5.66 -2.98
N VAL A 6 2.65 -6.38 -2.10
CA VAL A 6 1.19 -6.52 -2.20
C VAL A 6 0.49 -5.17 -2.01
N SER A 7 0.97 -4.34 -1.07
CA SER A 7 0.47 -2.98 -0.91
C SER A 7 0.64 -2.16 -2.18
N LEU A 8 1.82 -2.20 -2.81
CA LEU A 8 2.08 -1.46 -4.04
C LEU A 8 1.24 -1.94 -5.21
N LEU A 9 1.15 -3.27 -5.39
CA LEU A 9 0.32 -3.86 -6.44
C LEU A 9 -1.16 -3.49 -6.33
N THR A 10 -1.63 -3.24 -5.11
CA THR A 10 -3.03 -2.89 -4.86
C THR A 10 -3.27 -1.39 -4.93
N PHE A 11 -2.49 -0.60 -4.20
CA PHE A 11 -2.76 0.83 -4.02
C PHE A 11 -2.26 1.71 -5.15
N VAL A 12 -1.19 1.34 -5.86
CA VAL A 12 -0.68 2.15 -6.97
C VAL A 12 -1.65 2.17 -8.15
N PRO A 13 -2.16 1.03 -8.67
CA PRO A 13 -3.16 1.06 -9.74
C PRO A 13 -4.44 1.80 -9.34
N PHE A 14 -4.88 1.63 -8.08
CA PHE A 14 -6.04 2.32 -7.56
C PHE A 14 -5.83 3.85 -7.51
N GLY A 15 -4.66 4.30 -7.05
CA GLY A 15 -4.28 5.71 -7.05
C GLY A 15 -4.23 6.30 -8.47
N ILE A 16 -3.65 5.57 -9.43
CA ILE A 16 -3.62 5.96 -10.84
C ILE A 16 -5.04 6.13 -11.38
N MET A 17 -5.91 5.16 -11.12
CA MET A 17 -7.29 5.19 -11.57
C MET A 17 -8.02 6.42 -11.04
N ILE A 18 -7.96 6.68 -9.73
CA ILE A 18 -8.62 7.84 -9.11
C ILE A 18 -8.09 9.15 -9.70
N LEU A 19 -6.77 9.33 -9.76
CA LEU A 19 -6.17 10.57 -10.26
C LEU A 19 -6.45 10.81 -11.74
N THR A 20 -6.55 9.74 -12.52
CA THR A 20 -6.92 9.83 -13.93
C THR A 20 -8.39 10.21 -14.09
N MET A 21 -9.30 9.58 -13.33
CA MET A 21 -10.73 9.87 -13.36
C MET A 21 -11.06 11.29 -12.87
N THR A 22 -10.28 11.82 -11.93
CA THR A 22 -10.46 13.18 -11.39
C THR A 22 -9.69 14.25 -12.18
N GLY A 23 -9.02 13.88 -13.28
CA GLY A 23 -8.26 14.82 -14.10
C GLY A 23 -6.99 15.37 -13.43
N GLN A 24 -6.56 14.76 -12.33
CA GLN A 24 -5.45 15.22 -11.49
C GLN A 24 -4.11 14.55 -11.86
N GLN A 25 -3.86 14.37 -13.15
CA GLN A 25 -2.67 13.68 -13.65
C GLN A 25 -1.34 14.33 -13.20
N LYS A 26 -1.36 15.63 -12.88
CA LYS A 26 -0.17 16.34 -12.36
C LYS A 26 0.32 15.80 -11.02
N LEU A 27 -0.58 15.24 -10.20
CA LEU A 27 -0.25 14.65 -8.89
C LEU A 27 0.15 13.18 -8.97
N LEU A 28 0.02 12.56 -10.14
CA LEU A 28 0.19 11.12 -10.32
C LEU A 28 1.58 10.65 -9.88
N ILE A 29 2.64 11.30 -10.34
CA ILE A 29 4.02 10.92 -9.99
C ILE A 29 4.26 11.09 -8.49
N SER A 30 3.88 12.24 -7.92
CA SER A 30 4.07 12.51 -6.50
C SER A 30 3.30 11.52 -5.62
N THR A 31 2.08 11.17 -5.99
CA THR A 31 1.26 10.21 -5.26
C THR A 31 1.87 8.80 -5.32
N ILE A 32 2.30 8.34 -6.49
CA ILE A 32 2.94 7.02 -6.63
C ILE A 32 4.24 6.95 -5.82
N VAL A 33 5.05 8.01 -5.87
CA VAL A 33 6.29 8.08 -5.09
C VAL A 33 5.99 8.01 -3.58
N LEU A 34 5.02 8.78 -3.09
CA LEU A 34 4.64 8.75 -1.67
C LEU A 34 4.04 7.40 -1.26
N GLN A 35 3.22 6.78 -2.11
CA GLN A 35 2.71 5.43 -1.87
C GLN A 35 3.83 4.39 -1.78
N THR A 36 4.82 4.49 -2.67
CA THR A 36 5.98 3.59 -2.67
C THR A 36 6.83 3.76 -1.41
N ILE A 37 7.12 5.00 -1.04
CA ILE A 37 7.83 5.31 0.20
C ILE A 37 7.03 4.81 1.41
N GLY A 38 5.72 5.10 1.45
CA GLY A 38 4.84 4.70 2.54
C GLY A 38 4.76 3.19 2.73
N ALA A 39 4.65 2.43 1.65
CA ALA A 39 4.62 0.97 1.69
C ALA A 39 5.95 0.39 2.25
N ASN A 40 7.09 0.93 1.80
CA ASN A 40 8.39 0.48 2.29
C ASN A 40 8.63 0.86 3.77
N LEU A 41 8.31 2.09 4.15
CA LEU A 41 8.46 2.53 5.54
C LEU A 41 7.50 1.81 6.49
N GLY A 42 6.26 1.56 6.06
CA GLY A 42 5.28 0.79 6.84
C GLY A 42 5.71 -0.66 7.06
N SER A 43 6.26 -1.29 6.03
CA SER A 43 6.75 -2.67 6.11
C SER A 43 8.00 -2.82 7.00
N MET A 44 8.77 -1.74 7.20
CA MET A 44 9.98 -1.74 8.02
C MET A 44 9.69 -2.00 9.50
N PHE A 45 8.47 -1.73 9.97
CA PHE A 45 8.11 -1.83 11.38
C PHE A 45 8.13 -3.26 11.91
N THR A 46 7.76 -4.25 11.10
CA THR A 46 7.62 -5.64 11.54
C THR A 46 8.70 -6.56 10.96
N PRO A 47 9.10 -7.62 11.69
CA PRO A 47 10.06 -8.60 11.18
C PRO A 47 9.59 -9.28 9.88
N VAL A 48 8.27 -9.44 9.70
CA VAL A 48 7.66 -10.12 8.53
C VAL A 48 7.19 -9.14 7.46
N GLY A 49 7.40 -7.84 7.64
CA GLY A 49 6.96 -6.81 6.70
C GLY A 49 7.71 -6.84 5.37
N ASN A 50 8.96 -7.26 5.39
CA ASN A 50 9.76 -7.48 4.20
C ASN A 50 10.80 -8.61 4.41
N PRO A 51 11.31 -9.23 3.31
CA PRO A 51 12.26 -10.33 3.40
C PRO A 51 13.57 -9.98 4.14
N GLN A 52 14.03 -8.73 4.02
CA GLN A 52 15.26 -8.28 4.67
C GLN A 52 15.13 -8.28 6.19
N ASN A 53 14.00 -7.78 6.71
CA ASN A 53 13.71 -7.77 8.15
C ASN A 53 13.60 -9.20 8.70
N LEU A 54 12.93 -10.07 7.95
CA LEU A 54 12.77 -11.48 8.32
C LEU A 54 14.12 -12.16 8.42
N TYR A 55 14.99 -11.94 7.43
CA TYR A 55 16.36 -12.47 7.43
C TYR A 55 17.15 -11.97 8.64
N LEU A 56 17.15 -10.65 8.89
CA LEU A 56 17.89 -10.07 10.02
C LEU A 56 17.38 -10.58 11.38
N ALA A 57 16.05 -10.61 11.55
CA ALA A 57 15.46 -11.12 12.78
C ALA A 57 15.82 -12.60 13.03
N SER A 58 15.81 -13.41 11.98
CA SER A 58 16.17 -14.83 12.04
C SER A 58 17.67 -15.04 12.26
N ALA A 59 18.52 -14.38 11.47
CA ALA A 59 19.99 -14.55 11.53
C ALA A 59 20.57 -14.12 12.90
N PHE A 60 20.00 -13.09 13.51
CA PHE A 60 20.46 -12.59 14.82
C PHE A 60 19.58 -13.06 15.99
N SER A 61 18.62 -13.97 15.75
CA SER A 61 17.69 -14.49 16.77
C SER A 61 17.03 -13.37 17.60
N VAL A 62 16.67 -12.28 16.95
CA VAL A 62 16.04 -11.11 17.60
C VAL A 62 14.57 -11.42 17.87
N SER A 63 14.15 -11.34 19.13
CA SER A 63 12.73 -11.49 19.47
C SER A 63 11.89 -10.41 18.80
N THR A 64 10.67 -10.77 18.39
CA THR A 64 9.72 -9.84 17.76
C THR A 64 9.51 -8.56 18.59
N GLY A 65 9.38 -8.69 19.91
CA GLY A 65 9.22 -7.56 20.81
C GLY A 65 10.42 -6.59 20.80
N THR A 66 11.63 -7.13 20.82
CA THR A 66 12.86 -6.33 20.75
C THR A 66 12.97 -5.63 19.39
N PHE A 67 12.62 -6.32 18.31
CA PHE A 67 12.63 -5.76 16.96
C PHE A 67 11.66 -4.57 16.86
N LEU A 68 10.40 -4.75 17.28
CA LEU A 68 9.38 -3.71 17.27
C LEU A 68 9.80 -2.48 18.09
N MET A 69 10.32 -2.69 19.31
CA MET A 69 10.79 -1.58 20.17
C MET A 69 11.91 -0.76 19.52
N ARG A 70 12.84 -1.42 18.82
CA ARG A 70 13.95 -0.74 18.15
C ARG A 70 13.51 -0.02 16.87
N MET A 71 12.54 -0.59 16.14
CA MET A 71 12.02 0.01 14.91
C MET A 71 10.98 1.10 15.14
N LEU A 72 10.33 1.11 16.31
CA LEU A 72 9.28 2.07 16.63
C LEU A 72 9.70 3.54 16.40
N PRO A 73 10.82 4.05 16.96
CA PRO A 73 11.20 5.46 16.79
C PRO A 73 11.53 5.79 15.34
N LEU A 74 12.17 4.89 14.62
CA LEU A 74 12.50 5.09 13.20
C LEU A 74 11.22 5.14 12.34
N THR A 75 10.30 4.21 12.57
CA THR A 75 9.03 4.16 11.85
C THR A 75 8.14 5.36 12.18
N ALA A 76 8.09 5.78 13.45
CA ALA A 76 7.35 6.98 13.85
C ALA A 76 7.90 8.25 13.19
N LEU A 77 9.22 8.43 13.20
CA LEU A 77 9.87 9.55 12.52
C LEU A 77 9.59 9.53 11.01
N SER A 78 9.72 8.36 10.39
CA SER A 78 9.46 8.19 8.97
C SER A 78 8.01 8.51 8.60
N LEU A 79 7.05 8.09 9.44
CA LEU A 79 5.64 8.39 9.23
C LEU A 79 5.35 9.90 9.32
N ILE A 80 5.94 10.58 10.32
CA ILE A 80 5.81 12.03 10.47
C ILE A 80 6.35 12.76 9.22
N LEU A 81 7.53 12.36 8.73
CA LEU A 81 8.13 12.95 7.54
C LEU A 81 7.28 12.67 6.28
N LEU A 82 6.72 11.47 6.15
CA LEU A 82 5.84 11.11 5.04
C LEU A 82 4.57 11.95 5.03
N VAL A 83 3.93 12.11 6.20
CA VAL A 83 2.74 12.95 6.35
C VAL A 83 3.07 14.42 6.05
N ALA A 84 4.19 14.93 6.56
CA ALA A 84 4.64 16.28 6.24
C ALA A 84 4.87 16.48 4.73
N ALA A 85 5.53 15.52 4.07
CA ALA A 85 5.71 15.55 2.63
C ALA A 85 4.38 15.51 1.86
N ALA A 86 3.42 14.70 2.31
CA ALA A 86 2.09 14.64 1.72
C ALA A 86 1.31 15.97 1.90
N CYS A 87 1.45 16.63 3.05
CA CYS A 87 0.84 17.94 3.31
C CYS A 87 1.45 19.08 2.45
N MET A 88 2.67 18.90 1.96
CA MET A 88 3.31 19.86 1.04
C MET A 88 2.82 19.73 -0.40
N LEU A 89 2.10 18.68 -0.74
CA LEU A 89 1.48 18.56 -2.06
C LEU A 89 0.38 19.62 -2.24
N PRO A 90 0.31 20.24 -3.43
CA PRO A 90 -0.72 21.21 -3.71
C PRO A 90 -2.10 20.58 -3.57
N SER A 91 -2.95 21.18 -2.72
CA SER A 91 -4.35 20.78 -2.61
C SER A 91 -5.07 21.19 -3.89
N ALA A 92 -5.49 20.20 -4.69
CA ALA A 92 -6.37 20.45 -5.80
C ALA A 92 -7.80 20.13 -5.35
N SER A 93 -8.73 21.06 -5.57
CA SER A 93 -10.14 20.79 -5.39
C SER A 93 -10.56 19.69 -6.36
N VAL A 94 -10.97 18.55 -5.80
CA VAL A 94 -11.54 17.47 -6.60
C VAL A 94 -12.99 17.85 -6.86
N ASP A 95 -13.26 18.42 -8.02
CA ASP A 95 -14.61 18.46 -8.56
C ASP A 95 -14.93 17.02 -8.99
N ILE A 96 -15.62 16.31 -8.13
CA ILE A 96 -16.24 15.04 -8.49
C ILE A 96 -17.45 15.42 -9.38
N ALA A 97 -17.15 15.89 -10.58
CA ALA A 97 -18.12 15.85 -11.65
C ALA A 97 -18.43 14.35 -11.81
N SER A 98 -19.64 13.99 -11.41
CA SER A 98 -20.22 12.67 -11.63
C SER A 98 -20.21 12.40 -13.13
N GLN A 99 -19.08 12.02 -13.67
CA GLN A 99 -19.06 11.36 -14.95
C GLN A 99 -19.80 10.04 -14.70
N PRO A 100 -20.89 9.78 -15.40
CA PRO A 100 -21.53 8.50 -15.26
C PRO A 100 -20.45 7.45 -15.59
N VAL A 101 -20.13 6.63 -14.61
CA VAL A 101 -19.32 5.44 -14.81
C VAL A 101 -20.14 4.53 -15.71
N GLU A 102 -19.98 4.70 -17.02
CA GLU A 102 -20.76 3.98 -18.03
C GLU A 102 -20.17 2.59 -18.32
N GLU A 103 -19.32 2.11 -17.45
CA GLU A 103 -18.97 0.70 -17.40
C GLU A 103 -19.51 0.09 -16.12
N GLN A 104 -20.76 -0.35 -16.17
CA GLN A 104 -21.22 -1.35 -15.22
C GLN A 104 -20.28 -2.56 -15.38
N PRO A 105 -19.52 -2.93 -14.35
CA PRO A 105 -18.68 -4.11 -14.46
C PRO A 105 -19.58 -5.27 -14.82
N GLU A 106 -19.33 -5.91 -15.95
CA GLU A 106 -20.08 -7.10 -16.35
C GLU A 106 -20.10 -8.06 -15.16
N PRO A 107 -21.27 -8.50 -14.69
CA PRO A 107 -21.37 -9.30 -13.47
C PRO A 107 -20.51 -10.57 -13.54
N LYS A 108 -20.22 -11.05 -14.75
CA LYS A 108 -19.30 -12.16 -14.99
C LYS A 108 -17.84 -11.83 -14.66
N LYS A 109 -17.36 -10.63 -15.03
CA LYS A 109 -15.99 -10.18 -14.70
C LYS A 109 -15.83 -9.97 -13.21
N LEU A 110 -16.83 -9.36 -12.57
CA LEU A 110 -16.84 -9.16 -11.12
C LEU A 110 -16.79 -10.51 -10.37
N ALA A 111 -17.59 -11.48 -10.79
CA ALA A 111 -17.60 -12.82 -10.21
C ALA A 111 -16.24 -13.53 -10.35
N VAL A 112 -15.57 -13.39 -11.50
CA VAL A 112 -14.21 -13.94 -11.72
C VAL A 112 -13.19 -13.28 -10.80
N TYR A 113 -13.21 -11.94 -10.66
CA TYR A 113 -12.29 -11.25 -9.76
C TYR A 113 -12.52 -11.59 -8.30
N LEU A 114 -13.79 -11.73 -7.88
CA LEU A 114 -14.12 -12.19 -6.53
C LEU A 114 -13.66 -13.62 -6.30
N ALA A 115 -13.85 -14.51 -7.25
CA ALA A 115 -13.38 -15.91 -7.16
C ALA A 115 -11.84 -15.96 -7.05
N LEU A 116 -11.12 -15.21 -7.89
CA LEU A 116 -9.66 -15.11 -7.81
C LEU A 116 -9.20 -14.54 -6.47
N PHE A 117 -9.88 -13.52 -5.95
CA PHE A 117 -9.58 -12.95 -4.63
C PHE A 117 -9.76 -13.97 -3.51
N VAL A 118 -10.87 -14.74 -3.53
CA VAL A 118 -11.12 -15.81 -2.55
C VAL A 118 -10.07 -16.91 -2.65
N VAL A 119 -9.68 -17.31 -3.87
CA VAL A 119 -8.61 -18.29 -4.09
C VAL A 119 -7.28 -17.79 -3.54
N CYS A 120 -6.92 -16.54 -3.81
CA CYS A 120 -5.71 -15.93 -3.25
C CYS A 120 -5.71 -15.90 -1.73
N LEU A 121 -6.85 -15.52 -1.11
CA LEU A 121 -7.00 -15.57 0.36
C LEU A 121 -6.88 -16.99 0.89
N GLY A 122 -7.48 -17.97 0.22
CA GLY A 122 -7.38 -19.37 0.58
C GLY A 122 -5.95 -19.92 0.50
N CYS A 123 -5.21 -19.55 -0.55
CA CYS A 123 -3.81 -19.93 -0.69
C CYS A 123 -2.94 -19.29 0.41
N VAL A 124 -3.15 -18.03 0.74
CA VAL A 124 -2.41 -17.35 1.82
C VAL A 124 -2.73 -17.95 3.18
N SER A 125 -4.00 -18.31 3.46
CA SER A 125 -4.38 -18.90 4.73
C SER A 125 -3.95 -20.37 4.89
N HIS A 126 -3.69 -21.08 3.79
CA HIS A 126 -3.26 -22.48 3.83
C HIS A 126 -1.73 -22.63 3.86
N LEU A 127 -0.97 -21.56 3.63
CA LEU A 127 0.50 -21.52 3.68
C LEU A 127 1.05 -21.06 5.04
N ILE A 128 0.18 -20.79 6.00
CA ILE A 128 0.48 -20.43 7.39
C ILE A 128 -0.03 -21.53 8.31
#